data_bb37360d3ecba8de6030a5e9dbecea56
#
_entry.id   bb37360d3ecba8de6030a5e9dbecea56
#
_cell.length_a   1.000
_cell.length_b   1.000
_cell.length_c   1.000
_cell.angle_alpha   90.00
_cell.angle_beta   90.00
_cell.angle_gamma   90.00
#
_symmetry.space_group_name_H-M   'P 1'
#
loop_
_entity.id
_entity.type
_entity.pdbx_description
1 polymer ?
#
loop_
_entity_poly.entity_id
_entity_poly.type
_entity_poly.pdbx_seq_one_letter_code
_entity_poly.pdbx_strand_id
1 'polypeptide(L)'
;LILLADTGAEQPHTYHFIETMDAWLRDRRLPEITVVKNVDRYGNRLDIETECLRSHTLPSIAYGHKQCSHKHKIGPQDKFCNNYPPCREVWARGERVYKFVGYDAGEQRRRDNALKYDLADKKYIKQYPLIAWGWNRDDCIREVEKAGLPQPGKSSCFFCPSMKKHEIETMRTQYPDLFLRAIAIEENALPYLTKVK
;
A
#
# COMPACT_ATOMS: atom_id res chain seq x y z
N LEU A 1 10.95 -12.84 -1.22
CA LEU A 1 10.17 -11.97 -2.10
C LEU A 1 9.69 -10.74 -1.32
N ILE A 2 9.95 -9.54 -1.83
CA ILE A 2 9.46 -8.27 -1.28
C ILE A 2 8.46 -7.72 -2.30
N LEU A 3 7.22 -7.49 -1.91
CA LEU A 3 6.15 -7.00 -2.79
C LEU A 3 5.71 -5.59 -2.41
N LEU A 4 5.65 -4.72 -3.40
CA LEU A 4 4.98 -3.42 -3.31
C LEU A 4 3.85 -3.35 -4.33
N ALA A 5 2.67 -2.94 -3.92
CA ALA A 5 1.56 -2.67 -4.83
C ALA A 5 1.53 -1.17 -5.17
N ASP A 6 1.82 -0.84 -6.43
CA ASP A 6 1.75 0.52 -6.95
C ASP A 6 0.32 0.83 -7.42
N THR A 7 -0.32 1.77 -6.75
CA THR A 7 -1.67 2.24 -7.08
C THR A 7 -1.72 3.15 -8.32
N GLY A 8 -0.56 3.65 -8.75
CA GLY A 8 -0.44 4.67 -9.80
C GLY A 8 -0.59 6.11 -9.32
N ALA A 9 -0.86 6.29 -8.05
CA ALA A 9 -1.11 7.61 -7.46
C ALA A 9 -0.34 7.83 -6.15
N GLU A 10 0.70 7.05 -5.89
CA GLU A 10 1.55 7.27 -4.72
C GLU A 10 2.28 8.62 -4.85
N GLN A 11 2.66 9.22 -3.72
CA GLN A 11 3.43 10.47 -3.72
C GLN A 11 4.84 10.27 -4.28
N PRO A 12 5.48 11.27 -4.89
CA PRO A 12 6.78 11.15 -5.56
C PRO A 12 7.88 10.59 -4.66
N HIS A 13 7.92 10.99 -3.39
CA HIS A 13 8.89 10.48 -2.44
C HIS A 13 8.80 8.96 -2.22
N THR A 14 7.62 8.35 -2.40
CA THR A 14 7.46 6.89 -2.32
C THR A 14 8.19 6.20 -3.46
N TYR A 15 8.06 6.70 -4.69
CA TYR A 15 8.77 6.13 -5.84
C TYR A 15 10.28 6.28 -5.70
N HIS A 16 10.76 7.45 -5.29
CA HIS A 16 12.19 7.69 -5.05
C HIS A 16 12.75 6.77 -3.95
N PHE A 17 11.96 6.54 -2.89
CA PHE A 17 12.40 5.63 -1.82
C PHE A 17 12.49 4.17 -2.28
N ILE A 18 11.63 3.72 -3.22
CA ILE A 18 11.73 2.38 -3.81
C ILE A 18 13.09 2.21 -4.49
N GLU A 19 13.53 3.19 -5.30
CA GLU A 19 14.82 3.16 -5.98
C GLU A 19 15.98 3.11 -4.97
N THR A 20 15.91 3.94 -3.93
CA THR A 20 16.90 3.97 -2.84
C THR A 20 16.96 2.63 -2.11
N MET A 21 15.80 2.04 -1.80
CA MET A 21 15.72 0.76 -1.12
C MET A 21 16.23 -0.40 -1.99
N ASP A 22 15.93 -0.39 -3.28
CA ASP A 22 16.43 -1.41 -4.22
C ASP A 22 17.96 -1.35 -4.36
N ALA A 23 18.55 -0.16 -4.41
CA ALA A 23 20.00 0.00 -4.38
C ALA A 23 20.60 -0.59 -3.09
N TRP A 24 20.01 -0.26 -1.93
CA TRP A 24 20.44 -0.76 -0.63
C TRP A 24 20.31 -2.29 -0.51
N LEU A 25 19.23 -2.88 -1.04
CA LEU A 25 19.00 -4.33 -1.07
C LEU A 25 20.02 -5.04 -1.98
N ARG A 26 20.27 -4.48 -3.17
CA ARG A 26 21.23 -5.02 -4.15
C ARG A 26 22.65 -5.07 -3.58
N ASP A 27 23.10 -4.01 -2.90
CA ASP A 27 24.40 -3.95 -2.25
C ASP A 27 24.59 -5.06 -1.19
N ARG A 28 23.49 -5.52 -0.62
CA ARG A 28 23.47 -6.59 0.39
C ARG A 28 23.12 -7.96 -0.18
N ARG A 29 23.03 -8.09 -1.51
CA ARG A 29 22.63 -9.31 -2.21
C ARG A 29 21.27 -9.84 -1.74
N LEU A 30 20.37 -8.94 -1.36
CA LEU A 30 18.99 -9.23 -1.01
C LEU A 30 18.08 -9.07 -2.23
N PRO A 31 16.91 -9.74 -2.26
CA PRO A 31 15.96 -9.56 -3.34
C PRO A 31 15.46 -8.12 -3.43
N GLU A 32 15.45 -7.56 -4.62
CA GLU A 32 14.85 -6.25 -4.91
C GLU A 32 13.33 -6.27 -4.76
N ILE A 33 12.73 -5.10 -4.70
CA ILE A 33 11.28 -4.93 -4.55
C ILE A 33 10.59 -5.31 -5.87
N THR A 34 9.69 -6.26 -5.81
CA THR A 34 8.81 -6.58 -6.94
C THR A 34 7.58 -5.67 -6.89
N VAL A 35 7.50 -4.74 -7.84
CA VAL A 35 6.37 -3.81 -7.94
C VAL A 35 5.24 -4.48 -8.72
N VAL A 36 4.07 -4.62 -8.09
CA VAL A 36 2.86 -5.14 -8.72
C VAL A 36 1.83 -4.04 -8.92
N LYS A 37 1.03 -4.15 -9.99
CA LYS A 37 0.05 -3.13 -10.38
C LYS A 37 -1.31 -3.80 -10.63
N ASN A 38 -2.37 -3.04 -10.43
CA ASN A 38 -3.68 -3.48 -10.90
C ASN A 38 -3.72 -3.37 -12.43
N VAL A 39 -4.13 -4.45 -13.08
CA VAL A 39 -4.24 -4.53 -14.54
C VAL A 39 -5.54 -5.20 -14.94
N ASP A 40 -6.09 -4.78 -16.06
CA ASP A 40 -7.26 -5.42 -16.66
C ASP A 40 -6.93 -6.81 -17.27
N ARG A 41 -7.91 -7.43 -17.91
CA ARG A 41 -7.74 -8.73 -18.56
C ARG A 41 -6.80 -8.69 -19.78
N TYR A 42 -6.53 -7.51 -20.31
CA TYR A 42 -5.64 -7.30 -21.46
C TYR A 42 -4.21 -6.87 -21.04
N GLY A 43 -3.96 -6.72 -19.72
CA GLY A 43 -2.68 -6.26 -19.20
C GLY A 43 -2.52 -4.74 -19.10
N ASN A 44 -3.55 -3.96 -19.45
CA ASN A 44 -3.48 -2.50 -19.32
C ASN A 44 -3.56 -2.10 -17.85
N ARG A 45 -2.74 -1.13 -17.46
CA ARG A 45 -2.73 -0.60 -16.10
C ARG A 45 -4.08 0.04 -15.74
N LEU A 46 -4.58 -0.30 -14.58
CA LEU A 46 -5.75 0.31 -13.96
C LEU A 46 -5.30 1.08 -12.71
N ASP A 47 -4.85 2.33 -12.89
CA ASP A 47 -4.53 3.19 -11.76
C ASP A 47 -5.80 3.75 -11.10
N ILE A 48 -5.65 4.07 -9.81
CA ILE A 48 -6.79 4.49 -8.98
C ILE A 48 -7.32 5.88 -9.39
N GLU A 49 -6.46 6.78 -9.89
CA GLU A 49 -6.86 8.11 -10.34
C GLU A 49 -7.76 8.03 -11.57
N THR A 50 -7.30 7.33 -12.61
CA THR A 50 -8.07 7.12 -13.84
C THR A 50 -9.41 6.44 -13.54
N GLU A 51 -9.42 5.50 -12.59
CA GLU A 51 -10.66 4.85 -12.16
C GLU A 51 -11.62 5.84 -11.51
N CYS A 52 -11.14 6.66 -10.57
CA CYS A 52 -11.96 7.65 -9.87
C CYS A 52 -12.54 8.68 -10.86
N LEU A 53 -11.74 9.17 -11.78
CA LEU A 53 -12.17 10.12 -12.80
C LEU A 53 -13.24 9.53 -13.72
N ARG A 54 -13.00 8.30 -14.21
CA ARG A 54 -13.94 7.64 -15.14
C ARG A 54 -15.27 7.25 -14.51
N SER A 55 -15.23 6.84 -13.24
CA SER A 55 -16.44 6.40 -12.51
C SER A 55 -17.09 7.51 -11.70
N HIS A 56 -16.58 8.73 -11.73
CA HIS A 56 -17.07 9.88 -10.95
C HIS A 56 -17.18 9.56 -9.45
N THR A 57 -16.14 8.91 -8.89
CA THR A 57 -16.13 8.47 -7.49
C THR A 57 -14.87 8.90 -6.78
N LEU A 58 -14.92 8.93 -5.46
CA LEU A 58 -13.75 9.11 -4.60
C LEU A 58 -13.38 7.78 -3.92
N PRO A 59 -12.11 7.60 -3.50
CA PRO A 59 -11.73 6.46 -2.71
C PRO A 59 -12.53 6.43 -1.41
N SER A 60 -13.33 5.38 -1.19
CA SER A 60 -14.21 5.29 -0.04
C SER A 60 -13.49 4.72 1.18
N ILE A 61 -13.74 5.34 2.33
CA ILE A 61 -13.43 4.81 3.67
C ILE A 61 -14.71 4.46 4.43
N ALA A 62 -15.87 4.53 3.76
CA ALA A 62 -17.17 4.23 4.34
C ALA A 62 -17.22 2.78 4.85
N TYR A 63 -18.03 2.56 5.89
CA TYR A 63 -18.25 1.24 6.50
C TYR A 63 -17.00 0.54 7.05
N GLY A 64 -15.93 1.30 7.38
CA GLY A 64 -14.69 0.75 7.92
C GLY A 64 -13.83 -0.03 6.91
N HIS A 65 -14.21 -0.07 5.64
CA HIS A 65 -13.49 -0.77 4.59
C HIS A 65 -12.88 0.21 3.58
N LYS A 66 -11.59 0.03 3.33
CA LYS A 66 -10.87 0.75 2.27
C LYS A 66 -10.90 -0.10 1.00
N GLN A 67 -11.95 0.02 0.19
CA GLN A 67 -12.08 -0.74 -1.06
C GLN A 67 -10.90 -0.50 -2.01
N CYS A 68 -10.36 0.72 -2.03
CA CYS A 68 -9.16 1.04 -2.79
C CYS A 68 -7.96 0.17 -2.39
N SER A 69 -7.77 -0.12 -1.09
CA SER A 69 -6.70 -1.02 -0.62
C SER A 69 -6.90 -2.45 -1.11
N HIS A 70 -8.14 -2.94 -1.11
CA HIS A 70 -8.45 -4.27 -1.64
C HIS A 70 -8.16 -4.36 -3.13
N LYS A 71 -8.68 -3.42 -3.91
CA LYS A 71 -8.60 -3.45 -5.37
C LYS A 71 -7.21 -3.16 -5.91
N HIS A 72 -6.52 -2.15 -5.35
CA HIS A 72 -5.25 -1.66 -5.89
C HIS A 72 -4.01 -2.09 -5.11
N LYS A 73 -4.16 -2.72 -3.92
CA LYS A 73 -3.01 -3.20 -3.13
C LYS A 73 -3.08 -4.72 -2.90
N ILE A 74 -4.12 -5.22 -2.26
CA ILE A 74 -4.21 -6.64 -1.91
C ILE A 74 -4.42 -7.51 -3.16
N GLY A 75 -5.38 -7.17 -4.00
CA GLY A 75 -5.70 -7.93 -5.21
C GLY A 75 -4.52 -8.14 -6.16
N PRO A 76 -3.76 -7.10 -6.55
CA PRO A 76 -2.55 -7.27 -7.36
C PRO A 76 -1.49 -8.16 -6.72
N GLN A 77 -1.25 -8.04 -5.41
CA GLN A 77 -0.31 -8.93 -4.70
C GLN A 77 -0.79 -10.38 -4.71
N ASP A 78 -2.07 -10.62 -4.45
CA ASP A 78 -2.63 -11.97 -4.46
C ASP A 78 -2.64 -12.57 -5.88
N LYS A 79 -2.95 -11.76 -6.92
CA LYS A 79 -2.83 -12.17 -8.32
C LYS A 79 -1.40 -12.57 -8.67
N PHE A 80 -0.42 -11.79 -8.23
CA PHE A 80 0.99 -12.12 -8.42
C PHE A 80 1.36 -13.42 -7.71
N CYS A 81 1.07 -13.56 -6.42
CA CYS A 81 1.39 -14.75 -5.64
C CYS A 81 0.69 -16.02 -6.19
N ASN A 82 -0.54 -15.90 -6.69
CA ASN A 82 -1.27 -17.01 -7.30
C ASN A 82 -0.58 -17.54 -8.59
N ASN A 83 0.25 -16.73 -9.23
CA ASN A 83 1.01 -17.10 -10.42
C ASN A 83 2.52 -17.30 -10.15
N TYR A 84 2.99 -17.01 -8.94
CA TYR A 84 4.39 -17.14 -8.56
C TYR A 84 4.73 -18.60 -8.22
N PRO A 85 5.65 -19.27 -8.98
CA PRO A 85 5.91 -20.70 -8.83
C PRO A 85 6.19 -21.14 -7.39
N PRO A 86 7.07 -20.48 -6.60
CA PRO A 86 7.34 -20.90 -5.23
C PRO A 86 6.09 -20.91 -4.31
N CYS A 87 5.18 -19.95 -4.47
CA CYS A 87 3.93 -19.95 -3.71
C CYS A 87 3.03 -21.13 -4.13
N ARG A 88 2.93 -21.39 -5.44
CA ARG A 88 2.12 -22.49 -5.98
C ARG A 88 2.63 -23.84 -5.51
N GLU A 89 3.94 -24.03 -5.48
CA GLU A 89 4.57 -25.27 -4.99
C GLU A 89 4.27 -25.53 -3.52
N VAL A 90 4.34 -24.49 -2.66
CA VAL A 90 3.97 -24.60 -1.24
C VAL A 90 2.50 -24.99 -1.10
N TRP A 91 1.59 -24.32 -1.80
CA TRP A 91 0.17 -24.62 -1.74
C TRP A 91 -0.19 -26.01 -2.30
N ALA A 92 0.51 -26.46 -3.36
CA ALA A 92 0.31 -27.80 -3.92
C ALA A 92 0.66 -28.92 -2.93
N ARG A 93 1.55 -28.66 -1.97
CA ARG A 93 1.84 -29.58 -0.86
C ARG A 93 0.85 -29.48 0.31
N GLY A 94 -0.19 -28.65 0.20
CA GLY A 94 -1.13 -28.40 1.29
C GLY A 94 -0.59 -27.51 2.40
N GLU A 95 0.56 -26.87 2.19
CA GLU A 95 1.21 -25.97 3.13
C GLU A 95 0.78 -24.52 2.90
N ARG A 96 1.09 -23.62 3.83
CA ARG A 96 0.79 -22.20 3.75
C ARG A 96 2.08 -21.38 3.64
N VAL A 97 2.00 -20.27 2.88
CA VAL A 97 3.11 -19.32 2.70
C VAL A 97 3.15 -18.35 3.87
N TYR A 98 4.31 -18.05 4.42
CA TYR A 98 4.49 -16.98 5.40
C TYR A 98 4.40 -15.62 4.72
N LYS A 99 3.52 -14.74 5.23
CA LYS A 99 3.34 -13.36 4.76
C LYS A 99 3.65 -12.40 5.90
N PHE A 100 4.74 -11.68 5.79
CA PHE A 100 5.14 -10.66 6.77
C PHE A 100 4.45 -9.34 6.48
N VAL A 101 3.86 -8.73 7.52
CA VAL A 101 3.10 -7.48 7.42
C VAL A 101 3.74 -6.45 8.36
N GLY A 102 4.14 -5.32 7.82
CA GLY A 102 4.89 -4.27 8.53
C GLY A 102 4.02 -3.34 9.36
N TYR A 103 3.11 -3.87 10.19
CA TYR A 103 2.43 -3.05 11.19
C TYR A 103 3.35 -2.86 12.39
N ASP A 104 3.56 -1.61 12.82
CA ASP A 104 4.30 -1.31 14.03
C ASP A 104 3.48 -1.56 15.31
N ALA A 105 4.12 -1.50 16.47
CA ALA A 105 3.47 -1.79 17.76
C ALA A 105 2.31 -0.82 18.09
N GLY A 106 2.30 0.39 17.51
CA GLY A 106 1.19 1.34 17.62
C GLY A 106 -0.05 0.94 16.79
N GLU A 107 0.08 -0.01 15.87
CA GLU A 107 -1.00 -0.52 15.01
C GLU A 107 -1.64 -1.81 15.52
N GLN A 108 -1.44 -2.16 16.80
CA GLN A 108 -1.97 -3.38 17.43
C GLN A 108 -3.45 -3.61 17.14
N ARG A 109 -4.29 -2.56 17.28
CA ARG A 109 -5.73 -2.62 16.98
C ARG A 109 -6.02 -3.05 15.55
N ARG A 110 -5.17 -2.63 14.60
CA ARG A 110 -5.32 -2.98 13.19
C ARG A 110 -5.04 -4.47 12.96
N ARG A 111 -4.02 -5.01 13.63
CA ARG A 111 -3.71 -6.45 13.65
C ARG A 111 -4.86 -7.24 14.28
N ASP A 112 -5.38 -6.80 15.42
CA ASP A 112 -6.46 -7.50 16.13
C ASP A 112 -7.74 -7.58 15.30
N ASN A 113 -8.07 -6.52 14.56
CA ASN A 113 -9.19 -6.52 13.62
C ASN A 113 -8.99 -7.50 12.45
N ALA A 114 -7.76 -7.76 12.05
CA ALA A 114 -7.44 -8.72 10.99
C ALA A 114 -7.42 -10.18 11.47
N LEU A 115 -7.22 -10.42 12.77
CA LEU A 115 -6.91 -11.73 13.35
C LEU A 115 -7.88 -12.84 12.93
N LYS A 116 -9.19 -12.57 12.97
CA LYS A 116 -10.21 -13.56 12.58
C LYS A 116 -10.09 -14.00 11.11
N TYR A 117 -9.71 -13.08 10.23
CA TYR A 117 -9.49 -13.37 8.81
C TYR A 117 -8.15 -14.09 8.60
N ASP A 118 -7.13 -13.72 9.38
CA ASP A 118 -5.80 -14.33 9.30
C ASP A 118 -5.81 -15.79 9.76
N LEU A 119 -6.58 -16.10 10.81
CA LEU A 119 -6.76 -17.47 11.29
C LEU A 119 -7.54 -18.35 10.30
N ALA A 120 -8.48 -17.76 9.55
CA ALA A 120 -9.25 -18.46 8.53
C ALA A 120 -8.52 -18.58 7.18
N ASP A 121 -7.39 -17.91 7.00
CA ASP A 121 -6.65 -17.89 5.73
C ASP A 121 -6.02 -19.26 5.44
N LYS A 122 -6.42 -19.87 4.33
CA LYS A 122 -5.94 -21.19 3.90
C LYS A 122 -4.62 -21.14 3.12
N LYS A 123 -4.23 -19.94 2.63
CA LYS A 123 -3.04 -19.74 1.79
C LYS A 123 -1.86 -19.17 2.55
N TYR A 124 -2.12 -18.33 3.55
CA TYR A 124 -1.07 -17.60 4.24
C TYR A 124 -1.06 -17.81 5.75
N ILE A 125 0.14 -17.79 6.33
CA ILE A 125 0.37 -17.57 7.76
C ILE A 125 0.90 -16.16 7.88
N LYS A 126 0.07 -15.22 8.34
CA LYS A 126 0.50 -13.83 8.51
C LYS A 126 1.29 -13.65 9.79
N GLN A 127 2.38 -12.93 9.69
CA GLN A 127 3.29 -12.58 10.78
C GLN A 127 3.45 -11.06 10.85
N TYR A 128 3.57 -10.53 12.05
CA TYR A 128 3.67 -9.10 12.34
C TYR A 128 4.95 -8.85 13.15
N PRO A 129 6.14 -8.91 12.52
CA PRO A 129 7.41 -8.91 13.23
C PRO A 129 7.63 -7.65 14.07
N LEU A 130 7.27 -6.46 13.56
CA LEU A 130 7.46 -5.22 14.31
C LEU A 130 6.62 -5.18 15.59
N ILE A 131 5.39 -5.72 15.55
CA ILE A 131 4.56 -5.89 16.75
C ILE A 131 5.19 -6.89 17.71
N ALA A 132 5.66 -8.02 17.19
CA ALA A 132 6.31 -9.07 18.00
C ALA A 132 7.59 -8.58 18.69
N TRP A 133 8.35 -7.68 18.04
CA TRP A 133 9.53 -7.05 18.61
C TRP A 133 9.20 -5.84 19.50
N GLY A 134 7.94 -5.42 19.58
CA GLY A 134 7.52 -4.23 20.32
C GLY A 134 7.98 -2.91 19.67
N TRP A 135 8.36 -2.92 18.41
CA TRP A 135 8.84 -1.74 17.71
C TRP A 135 7.70 -0.81 17.35
N ASN A 136 7.74 0.40 17.90
CA ASN A 136 6.84 1.48 17.54
C ASN A 136 7.41 2.31 16.37
N ARG A 137 6.74 3.39 16.00
CA ARG A 137 7.16 4.25 14.89
C ARG A 137 8.56 4.83 15.07
N ASP A 138 8.91 5.25 16.30
CA ASP A 138 10.22 5.85 16.58
C ASP A 138 11.34 4.79 16.51
N ASP A 139 11.05 3.55 16.92
CA ASP A 139 11.98 2.44 16.76
C ASP A 139 12.26 2.18 15.28
N CYS A 140 11.23 2.16 14.45
CA CYS A 140 11.38 1.98 13.01
C CYS A 140 12.20 3.11 12.37
N ILE A 141 11.98 4.36 12.78
CA ILE A 141 12.77 5.53 12.33
C ILE A 141 14.24 5.33 12.66
N ARG A 142 14.55 4.98 13.91
CA ARG A 142 15.95 4.75 14.34
C ARG A 142 16.63 3.63 13.56
N GLU A 143 15.93 2.54 13.28
CA GLU A 143 16.50 1.41 12.53
C GLU A 143 16.75 1.76 11.05
N VAL A 144 15.88 2.57 10.43
CA VAL A 144 16.11 3.10 9.08
C VAL A 144 17.36 3.99 9.06
N GLU A 145 17.53 4.86 10.05
CA GLU A 145 18.72 5.73 10.21
C GLU A 145 20.00 4.90 10.43
N LYS A 146 19.97 3.90 11.31
CA LYS A 146 21.10 2.99 11.54
C LYS A 146 21.49 2.21 10.28
N ALA A 147 20.52 1.90 9.42
CA ALA A 147 20.78 1.26 8.14
C ALA A 147 21.42 2.19 7.10
N GLY A 148 21.57 3.48 7.41
CA GLY A 148 22.09 4.50 6.51
C GLY A 148 21.10 4.91 5.41
N LEU A 149 19.81 4.66 5.62
CA LEU A 149 18.75 5.00 4.68
C LEU A 149 18.08 6.32 5.04
N PRO A 150 17.63 7.12 4.06
CA PRO A 150 16.78 8.27 4.32
C PRO A 150 15.42 7.83 4.85
N GLN A 151 14.71 8.70 5.57
CA GLN A 151 13.36 8.41 6.02
C GLN A 151 12.38 8.35 4.84
N PRO A 152 11.57 7.29 4.73
CA PRO A 152 10.74 7.03 3.53
C PRO A 152 9.55 7.97 3.37
N GLY A 153 9.23 8.79 4.34
CA GLY A 153 7.98 9.54 4.34
C GLY A 153 6.75 8.61 4.48
N LYS A 154 5.56 9.18 4.37
CA LYS A 154 4.31 8.41 4.45
C LYS A 154 3.89 7.94 3.05
N SER A 155 3.89 6.64 2.83
CA SER A 155 3.34 6.05 1.60
C SER A 155 1.81 6.17 1.58
N SER A 156 1.29 6.98 0.66
CA SER A 156 -0.15 7.15 0.41
C SER A 156 -0.38 7.72 -0.99
N CYS A 157 -1.57 7.47 -1.54
CA CYS A 157 -2.01 8.19 -2.74
C CYS A 157 -2.10 9.69 -2.45
N PHE A 158 -1.77 10.53 -3.42
CA PHE A 158 -1.78 11.98 -3.28
C PHE A 158 -3.17 12.60 -3.02
N PHE A 159 -4.26 11.84 -3.26
CA PHE A 159 -5.65 12.21 -2.93
C PHE A 159 -6.29 11.23 -1.92
N CYS A 160 -5.50 10.68 -1.02
CA CYS A 160 -6.00 9.72 -0.03
C CYS A 160 -6.94 10.42 0.96
N PRO A 161 -8.18 9.93 1.15
CA PRO A 161 -9.13 10.54 2.10
C PRO A 161 -8.71 10.39 3.56
N SER A 162 -7.63 9.66 3.84
CA SER A 162 -7.04 9.54 5.19
C SER A 162 -5.85 10.49 5.39
N MET A 163 -5.64 11.46 4.50
CA MET A 163 -4.60 12.48 4.70
C MET A 163 -5.00 13.42 5.83
N LYS A 164 -4.01 13.84 6.61
CA LYS A 164 -4.16 14.86 7.64
C LYS A 164 -4.01 16.25 7.02
N LYS A 165 -4.55 17.28 7.68
CA LYS A 165 -4.50 18.66 7.20
C LYS A 165 -3.08 19.11 6.82
N HIS A 166 -2.10 18.87 7.70
CA HIS A 166 -0.71 19.25 7.42
C HIS A 166 -0.11 18.51 6.19
N GLU A 167 -0.53 17.28 5.90
CA GLU A 167 -0.09 16.54 4.71
C GLU A 167 -0.66 17.15 3.42
N ILE A 168 -1.91 17.65 3.48
CA ILE A 168 -2.53 18.38 2.37
C ILE A 168 -1.82 19.73 2.16
N GLU A 169 -1.50 20.45 3.23
CA GLU A 169 -0.75 21.70 3.17
C GLU A 169 0.65 21.50 2.58
N THR A 170 1.34 20.44 3.00
CA THR A 170 2.64 20.03 2.44
C THR A 170 2.52 19.72 0.95
N MET A 171 1.51 18.96 0.54
CA MET A 171 1.28 18.63 -0.86
C MET A 171 1.01 19.91 -1.69
N ARG A 172 0.18 20.82 -1.18
CA ARG A 172 -0.11 22.10 -1.83
C ARG A 172 1.15 22.93 -2.11
N THR A 173 2.11 22.91 -1.18
CA THR A 173 3.33 23.72 -1.29
C THR A 173 4.45 23.02 -2.07
N GLN A 174 4.64 21.72 -1.87
CA GLN A 174 5.73 20.97 -2.47
C GLN A 174 5.37 20.32 -3.80
N TYR A 175 4.09 19.97 -4.00
CA TYR A 175 3.59 19.27 -5.18
C TYR A 175 2.30 19.91 -5.70
N PRO A 176 2.32 21.19 -6.11
CA PRO A 176 1.12 21.94 -6.51
C PRO A 176 0.33 21.25 -7.64
N ASP A 177 1.02 20.61 -8.59
CA ASP A 177 0.36 19.87 -9.67
C ASP A 177 -0.45 18.67 -9.16
N LEU A 178 0.07 17.93 -8.19
CA LEU A 178 -0.67 16.83 -7.56
C LEU A 178 -1.85 17.35 -6.73
N PHE A 179 -1.68 18.49 -6.09
CA PHE A 179 -2.77 19.14 -5.36
C PHE A 179 -3.92 19.55 -6.29
N LEU A 180 -3.61 20.13 -7.44
CA LEU A 180 -4.62 20.49 -8.45
C LEU A 180 -5.31 19.26 -9.05
N ARG A 181 -4.56 18.17 -9.28
CA ARG A 181 -5.15 16.89 -9.73
C ARG A 181 -6.08 16.30 -8.66
N ALA A 182 -5.73 16.40 -7.38
CA ALA A 182 -6.60 15.94 -6.29
C ALA A 182 -7.93 16.73 -6.27
N ILE A 183 -7.87 18.06 -6.44
CA ILE A 183 -9.06 18.92 -6.56
C ILE A 183 -9.90 18.49 -7.77
N ALA A 184 -9.29 18.27 -8.94
CA ALA A 184 -10.01 17.86 -10.14
C ALA A 184 -10.74 16.53 -9.96
N ILE A 185 -10.18 15.58 -9.21
CA ILE A 185 -10.86 14.32 -8.87
C ILE A 185 -12.09 14.58 -7.98
N GLU A 186 -11.96 15.46 -6.98
CA GLU A 186 -13.07 15.82 -6.10
C GLU A 186 -14.19 16.54 -6.87
N GLU A 187 -13.85 17.55 -7.67
CA GLU A 187 -14.80 18.28 -8.50
C GLU A 187 -15.55 17.37 -9.48
N ASN A 188 -14.82 16.42 -10.10
CA ASN A 188 -15.43 15.43 -11.00
C ASN A 188 -16.42 14.52 -10.28
N ALA A 189 -16.21 14.21 -9.00
CA ALA A 189 -17.08 13.32 -8.24
C ALA A 189 -18.26 14.04 -7.58
N LEU A 190 -18.10 15.30 -7.21
CA LEU A 190 -19.10 16.09 -6.44
C LEU A 190 -20.53 16.00 -6.99
N PRO A 191 -20.80 16.17 -8.33
CA PRO A 191 -22.17 16.11 -8.86
C PRO A 191 -22.85 14.74 -8.68
N TYR A 192 -22.07 13.70 -8.45
CA TYR A 192 -22.56 12.31 -8.36
C TYR A 192 -22.62 11.80 -6.92
N LEU A 193 -22.17 12.58 -5.94
CA LEU A 193 -22.26 12.24 -4.51
C LEU A 193 -23.67 12.46 -4.00
N THR A 194 -24.49 11.40 -3.97
CA THR A 194 -25.92 11.46 -3.57
C THR A 194 -26.15 11.59 -2.07
N LYS A 195 -25.14 11.37 -1.24
CA LYS A 195 -25.20 11.49 0.23
C LYS A 195 -23.86 12.01 0.77
N VAL A 196 -23.75 13.32 0.89
CA VAL A 196 -22.78 13.94 1.79
C VAL A 196 -23.48 14.03 3.15
N LYS A 197 -23.08 13.17 4.09
CA LYS A 197 -23.48 13.32 5.50
C LYS A 197 -22.42 14.13 6.22
#